data_9be5384820915d6e7d6b1bffedc941a2
#
_entry.id   9be5384820915d6e7d6b1bffedc941a2
#
_cell.length_a   1.000
_cell.length_b   1.000
_cell.length_c   1.000
_cell.angle_alpha   90.00
_cell.angle_beta   90.00
_cell.angle_gamma   90.00
#
_symmetry.space_group_name_H-M   'P 1'
#
loop_
_entity.id
_entity.type
_entity.pdbx_description
1 polymer ?
#
loop_
_entity_poly.entity_id
_entity_poly.type
_entity_poly.pdbx_seq_one_letter_code
_entity_poly.pdbx_strand_id
1 'polypeptide(L)'
;MERDLSFTHLPTPQQPAFIVGAVMLAQLTNYILVPRMIRKSENSTTIYSYIAGLQFGLGLFITGMAKSAKVLGFFSWFDRSKFDPSLSLVMLFAVIPNLISYMKLGAASGDENGKKRPTLADMFQLPTATMADIDWRFVAGGVAFGVGWGLSGVCPGPGLLRTVLQPKWGLLWMGGYMLGALSGHFTLFL
;
A
#
# COMPACT_ATOMS: atom_id res chain seq x y z
N MET A 1 7.25 13.24 -23.79
CA MET A 1 6.11 14.18 -23.81
C MET A 1 5.20 13.78 -22.65
N GLU A 2 5.61 14.20 -21.47
CA GLU A 2 4.90 13.99 -20.23
C GLU A 2 3.70 14.93 -20.28
N ARG A 3 2.54 14.42 -20.67
CA ARG A 3 1.31 15.14 -20.43
C ARG A 3 1.19 15.23 -18.93
N ASP A 4 1.47 16.38 -18.41
CA ASP A 4 1.25 16.78 -17.05
C ASP A 4 -0.17 16.35 -16.68
N LEU A 5 -0.29 15.23 -15.98
CA LEU A 5 -1.52 14.91 -15.29
C LEU A 5 -1.58 15.92 -14.16
N SER A 6 -2.00 17.11 -14.53
CA SER A 6 -2.26 18.15 -13.57
C SER A 6 -3.48 17.73 -12.74
N PHE A 7 -3.25 16.85 -11.77
CA PHE A 7 -4.08 16.81 -10.58
C PHE A 7 -3.90 18.12 -9.79
N THR A 8 -3.75 19.22 -10.52
CA THR A 8 -3.44 20.56 -10.01
C THR A 8 -4.59 21.16 -9.23
N HIS A 9 -5.75 20.49 -9.18
CA HIS A 9 -6.90 20.98 -8.42
C HIS A 9 -7.11 20.21 -7.11
N LEU A 10 -6.28 19.21 -6.82
CA LEU A 10 -6.29 18.59 -5.50
C LEU A 10 -5.68 19.52 -4.48
N PRO A 11 -6.18 19.52 -3.23
CA PRO A 11 -5.65 20.37 -2.18
C PRO A 11 -4.13 20.23 -2.15
N THR A 12 -3.48 21.35 -2.34
CA THR A 12 -2.02 21.42 -2.23
C THR A 12 -1.65 21.07 -0.79
N PRO A 13 -0.40 20.64 -0.52
CA PRO A 13 0.11 20.45 0.85
C PRO A 13 -0.04 21.68 1.75
N GLN A 14 -0.43 22.81 1.18
CA GLN A 14 -0.67 24.08 1.87
C GLN A 14 -1.97 24.10 2.72
N GLN A 15 -2.77 23.05 2.68
CA GLN A 15 -3.96 22.95 3.54
C GLN A 15 -3.83 21.80 4.55
N PRO A 16 -2.98 21.93 5.59
CA PRO A 16 -2.76 20.87 6.59
C PRO A 16 -4.05 20.49 7.31
N ALA A 17 -4.97 21.43 7.48
CA ALA A 17 -6.28 21.18 8.09
C ALA A 17 -7.11 20.17 7.30
N PHE A 18 -7.07 20.21 5.96
CA PHE A 18 -7.77 19.22 5.13
C PHE A 18 -7.19 17.82 5.30
N ILE A 19 -5.86 17.71 5.31
CA ILE A 19 -5.16 16.42 5.48
C ILE A 19 -5.47 15.85 6.85
N VAL A 20 -5.37 16.66 7.90
CA VAL A 20 -5.71 16.24 9.27
C VAL A 20 -7.17 15.81 9.36
N GLY A 21 -8.09 16.58 8.78
CA GLY A 21 -9.52 16.23 8.72
C GLY A 21 -9.77 14.91 8.00
N ALA A 22 -9.12 14.65 6.87
CA ALA A 22 -9.24 13.40 6.12
C ALA A 22 -8.72 12.20 6.92
N VAL A 23 -7.58 12.36 7.61
CA VAL A 23 -7.03 11.32 8.50
C VAL A 23 -7.96 11.04 9.67
N MET A 24 -8.47 12.08 10.33
CA MET A 24 -9.43 11.91 11.43
C MET A 24 -10.71 11.23 10.97
N LEU A 25 -11.24 11.59 9.80
CA LEU A 25 -12.42 10.96 9.22
C LEU A 25 -12.16 9.47 8.91
N ALA A 26 -11.01 9.14 8.35
CA ALA A 26 -10.63 7.75 8.08
C ALA A 26 -10.52 6.94 9.38
N GLN A 27 -9.90 7.51 10.42
CA GLN A 27 -9.81 6.87 11.74
C GLN A 27 -11.19 6.68 12.38
N LEU A 28 -12.05 7.71 12.36
CA LEU A 28 -13.41 7.64 12.86
C LEU A 28 -14.21 6.54 12.14
N THR A 29 -14.08 6.45 10.81
CA THR A 29 -14.72 5.42 10.00
C THR A 29 -14.25 4.03 10.42
N ASN A 30 -12.95 3.80 10.52
CA ASN A 30 -12.39 2.48 10.81
C ASN A 30 -12.61 2.02 12.25
N TYR A 31 -12.51 2.90 13.23
CA TYR A 31 -12.59 2.51 14.65
C TYR A 31 -14.00 2.58 15.23
N ILE A 32 -14.87 3.43 14.69
CA ILE A 32 -16.20 3.66 15.28
C ILE A 32 -17.31 3.23 14.34
N LEU A 33 -17.29 3.69 13.09
CA LEU A 33 -18.41 3.50 12.17
C LEU A 33 -18.47 2.06 11.65
N VAL A 34 -17.34 1.55 11.15
CA VAL A 34 -17.27 0.21 10.57
C VAL A 34 -17.65 -0.89 11.56
N PRO A 35 -17.10 -0.96 12.79
CA PRO A 35 -17.47 -2.00 13.76
C PRO A 35 -18.93 -1.93 14.20
N ARG A 36 -19.56 -0.74 14.12
CA ARG A 36 -20.97 -0.57 14.50
C ARG A 36 -21.92 -0.93 13.36
N MET A 37 -21.56 -0.64 12.12
CA MET A 37 -22.40 -0.85 10.95
C MET A 37 -22.25 -2.24 10.35
N ILE A 38 -21.02 -2.78 10.37
CA ILE A 38 -20.73 -4.08 9.80
C ILE A 38 -20.75 -5.10 10.93
N ARG A 39 -21.82 -5.88 11.00
CA ARG A 39 -21.91 -7.02 11.91
C ARG A 39 -21.06 -8.17 11.37
N LYS A 40 -20.48 -8.99 12.25
CA LYS A 40 -19.76 -10.19 11.88
C LYS A 40 -20.67 -11.12 11.09
N SER A 41 -20.39 -11.29 9.79
CA SER A 41 -21.14 -12.05 8.82
C SER A 41 -20.14 -12.59 7.79
N GLU A 42 -20.52 -13.55 6.97
CA GLU A 42 -19.66 -14.06 5.88
C GLU A 42 -19.14 -12.95 4.96
N ASN A 43 -19.93 -11.91 4.73
CA ASN A 43 -19.57 -10.81 3.84
C ASN A 43 -18.87 -9.64 4.55
N SER A 44 -18.72 -9.67 5.87
CA SER A 44 -18.16 -8.54 6.64
C SER A 44 -16.73 -8.20 6.23
N THR A 45 -15.89 -9.18 6.01
CA THR A 45 -14.49 -9.02 5.58
C THR A 45 -14.42 -8.42 4.18
N THR A 46 -15.29 -8.88 3.27
CA THR A 46 -15.36 -8.35 1.90
C THR A 46 -15.77 -6.88 1.89
N ILE A 47 -16.83 -6.52 2.60
CA ILE A 47 -17.31 -5.14 2.71
C ILE A 47 -16.22 -4.24 3.30
N TYR A 48 -15.56 -4.69 4.38
CA TYR A 48 -14.45 -3.93 4.98
C TYR A 48 -13.29 -3.74 4.00
N SER A 49 -12.94 -4.77 3.22
CA SER A 49 -11.88 -4.70 2.22
C SER A 49 -12.16 -3.65 1.14
N TYR A 50 -13.41 -3.53 0.70
CA TYR A 50 -13.79 -2.46 -0.23
C TYR A 50 -13.66 -1.07 0.40
N ILE A 51 -14.11 -0.89 1.64
CA ILE A 51 -13.98 0.40 2.36
C ILE A 51 -12.51 0.76 2.54
N ALA A 52 -11.69 -0.19 2.98
CA ALA A 52 -10.25 0.01 3.17
C ALA A 52 -9.54 0.32 1.85
N GLY A 53 -9.88 -0.40 0.76
CA GLY A 53 -9.35 -0.15 -0.58
C GLY A 53 -9.71 1.24 -1.10
N LEU A 54 -10.96 1.68 -0.89
CA LEU A 54 -11.40 3.02 -1.26
C LEU A 54 -10.65 4.10 -0.48
N GLN A 55 -10.51 3.94 0.84
CA GLN A 55 -9.77 4.88 1.67
C GLN A 55 -8.30 4.95 1.27
N PHE A 56 -7.68 3.80 0.99
CA PHE A 56 -6.30 3.73 0.51
C PHE A 56 -6.13 4.44 -0.83
N GLY A 57 -7.01 4.17 -1.80
CA GLY A 57 -7.01 4.83 -3.11
C GLY A 57 -7.19 6.35 -3.02
N LEU A 58 -8.12 6.82 -2.18
CA LEU A 58 -8.30 8.24 -1.90
C LEU A 58 -7.07 8.86 -1.23
N GLY A 59 -6.45 8.15 -0.29
CA GLY A 59 -5.20 8.58 0.34
C GLY A 59 -4.07 8.77 -0.67
N LEU A 60 -3.86 7.81 -1.57
CA LEU A 60 -2.88 7.91 -2.66
C LEU A 60 -3.17 9.08 -3.61
N PHE A 61 -4.45 9.32 -3.88
CA PHE A 61 -4.88 10.41 -4.73
C PHE A 61 -4.61 11.78 -4.08
N ILE A 62 -5.04 11.97 -2.83
CA ILE A 62 -4.88 13.22 -2.07
C ILE A 62 -3.39 13.55 -1.86
N THR A 63 -2.57 12.55 -1.53
CA THR A 63 -1.12 12.75 -1.29
C THR A 63 -0.31 12.94 -2.56
N GLY A 64 -0.93 12.73 -3.74
CA GLY A 64 -0.24 12.79 -5.03
C GLY A 64 0.77 11.66 -5.25
N MET A 65 0.70 10.58 -4.47
CA MET A 65 1.58 9.41 -4.61
C MET A 65 1.36 8.64 -5.92
N ALA A 66 0.29 8.93 -6.64
CA ALA A 66 0.07 8.44 -8.00
C ALA A 66 1.03 9.05 -9.05
N LYS A 67 1.75 10.14 -8.72
CA LYS A 67 2.72 10.77 -9.61
C LYS A 67 4.06 10.04 -9.54
N SER A 68 4.57 9.57 -10.69
CA SER A 68 5.89 8.94 -10.79
C SER A 68 7.02 9.85 -10.31
N ALA A 69 6.88 11.15 -10.49
CA ALA A 69 7.87 12.15 -10.06
C ALA A 69 8.17 12.08 -8.54
N LYS A 70 7.19 11.72 -7.70
CA LYS A 70 7.42 11.55 -6.25
C LYS A 70 8.30 10.34 -5.94
N VAL A 71 8.06 9.23 -6.63
CA VAL A 71 8.88 8.01 -6.46
C VAL A 71 10.27 8.22 -7.02
N LEU A 72 10.39 8.76 -8.22
CA LEU A 72 11.69 9.07 -8.83
C LEU A 72 12.46 10.15 -8.06
N GLY A 73 11.75 11.14 -7.49
CA GLY A 73 12.33 12.12 -6.60
C GLY A 73 12.94 11.50 -5.36
N PHE A 74 12.29 10.50 -4.76
CA PHE A 74 12.85 9.76 -3.64
C PHE A 74 14.16 9.04 -3.98
N PHE A 75 14.30 8.51 -5.19
CA PHE A 75 15.53 7.87 -5.65
C PHE A 75 16.62 8.86 -6.10
N SER A 76 16.32 10.14 -6.21
CA SER A 76 17.27 11.18 -6.64
C SER A 76 18.21 11.63 -5.49
N TRP A 77 18.82 10.69 -4.79
CA TRP A 77 19.66 10.97 -3.60
C TRP A 77 20.90 11.85 -3.88
N PHE A 78 21.40 11.78 -5.11
CA PHE A 78 22.56 12.56 -5.54
C PHE A 78 22.20 13.98 -6.02
N ASP A 79 20.94 14.24 -6.30
CA ASP A 79 20.47 15.55 -6.75
C ASP A 79 19.48 16.16 -5.73
N ARG A 80 20.02 16.97 -4.81
CA ARG A 80 19.22 17.60 -3.75
C ARG A 80 18.07 18.46 -4.26
N SER A 81 18.17 18.98 -5.49
CA SER A 81 17.12 19.82 -6.08
C SER A 81 15.88 19.01 -6.49
N LYS A 82 16.04 17.73 -6.73
CA LYS A 82 14.98 16.80 -7.15
C LYS A 82 14.55 15.82 -6.05
N PHE A 83 15.30 15.77 -4.94
CA PHE A 83 15.03 14.84 -3.87
C PHE A 83 13.71 15.16 -3.14
N ASP A 84 12.78 14.20 -3.12
CA ASP A 84 11.50 14.30 -2.41
C ASP A 84 11.45 13.26 -1.27
N PRO A 85 11.55 13.68 0.01
CA PRO A 85 11.53 12.76 1.15
C PRO A 85 10.14 12.23 1.51
N SER A 86 9.08 12.63 0.80
CA SER A 86 7.69 12.29 1.18
C SER A 86 7.44 10.78 1.28
N LEU A 87 8.13 9.96 0.49
CA LEU A 87 8.04 8.51 0.56
C LEU A 87 8.64 7.95 1.87
N SER A 88 9.66 8.59 2.44
CA SER A 88 10.22 8.22 3.76
C SER A 88 9.18 8.38 4.87
N LEU A 89 8.28 9.35 4.76
CA LEU A 89 7.22 9.57 5.75
C LEU A 89 6.22 8.42 5.75
N VAL A 90 5.97 7.80 4.60
CA VAL A 90 5.14 6.58 4.51
C VAL A 90 5.81 5.44 5.28
N MET A 91 7.13 5.27 5.12
CA MET A 91 7.88 4.26 5.90
C MET A 91 7.77 4.53 7.40
N LEU A 92 7.96 5.77 7.82
CA LEU A 92 7.94 6.15 9.24
C LEU A 92 6.55 6.01 9.86
N PHE A 93 5.51 6.51 9.21
CA PHE A 93 4.17 6.62 9.79
C PHE A 93 3.23 5.46 9.45
N ALA A 94 3.54 4.65 8.46
CA ALA A 94 2.73 3.48 8.11
C ALA A 94 3.44 2.17 8.46
N VAL A 95 4.70 1.99 8.04
CA VAL A 95 5.40 0.71 8.21
C VAL A 95 5.78 0.47 9.67
N ILE A 96 6.34 1.49 10.37
CA ILE A 96 6.78 1.31 11.76
C ILE A 96 5.61 1.02 12.71
N PRO A 97 4.50 1.79 12.74
CA PRO A 97 3.35 1.46 13.60
C PRO A 97 2.74 0.10 13.29
N ASN A 98 2.72 -0.27 12.00
CA ASN A 98 2.21 -1.56 11.57
C ASN A 98 3.10 -2.72 12.06
N LEU A 99 4.42 -2.57 11.94
CA LEU A 99 5.39 -3.52 12.49
C LEU A 99 5.22 -3.70 14.00
N ILE A 100 5.12 -2.59 14.75
CA ILE A 100 4.89 -2.64 16.21
C ILE A 100 3.59 -3.38 16.52
N SER A 101 2.54 -3.15 15.74
CA SER A 101 1.24 -3.82 15.91
C SER A 101 1.36 -5.32 15.65
N TYR A 102 2.06 -5.73 14.59
CA TYR A 102 2.31 -7.14 14.29
C TYR A 102 3.13 -7.83 15.38
N MET A 103 4.18 -7.18 15.88
CA MET A 103 4.99 -7.73 16.98
C MET A 103 4.17 -7.93 18.25
N LYS A 104 3.31 -6.98 18.60
CA LYS A 104 2.40 -7.09 19.77
C LYS A 104 1.35 -8.20 19.59
N LEU A 105 0.81 -8.36 18.37
CA LEU A 105 -0.15 -9.41 18.06
C LEU A 105 0.51 -10.78 18.04
N GLY A 106 1.72 -10.91 17.48
CA GLY A 106 2.50 -12.14 17.47
C GLY A 106 2.83 -12.61 18.88
N ALA A 107 3.27 -11.69 19.74
CA ALA A 107 3.52 -12.00 21.16
C ALA A 107 2.24 -12.42 21.93
N ALA A 108 1.08 -11.83 21.60
CA ALA A 108 -0.19 -12.16 22.23
C ALA A 108 -0.82 -13.47 21.68
N SER A 109 -0.43 -13.91 20.49
CA SER A 109 -0.94 -15.16 19.89
C SER A 109 -0.32 -16.41 20.50
N GLY A 110 0.81 -16.27 21.19
CA GLY A 110 1.46 -17.36 21.94
C GLY A 110 0.83 -17.66 23.31
N ASP A 111 -0.09 -16.84 23.79
CA ASP A 111 -0.76 -17.02 25.07
C ASP A 111 -2.15 -17.62 24.85
N GLU A 112 -2.33 -18.89 25.23
CA GLU A 112 -3.60 -19.63 25.03
C GLU A 112 -4.79 -19.00 25.75
N ASN A 113 -4.57 -18.20 26.78
CA ASN A 113 -5.61 -17.59 27.63
C ASN A 113 -5.99 -16.16 27.26
N GLY A 114 -5.25 -15.49 26.35
CA GLY A 114 -5.44 -14.09 26.02
C GLY A 114 -5.82 -13.77 24.58
N LYS A 115 -6.48 -14.68 23.87
CA LYS A 115 -6.79 -14.54 22.42
C LYS A 115 -7.56 -13.25 22.10
N LYS A 116 -6.82 -12.19 21.79
CA LYS A 116 -7.39 -11.04 21.07
C LYS A 116 -7.82 -11.52 19.68
N ARG A 117 -9.11 -11.48 19.41
CA ARG A 117 -9.67 -11.82 18.10
C ARG A 117 -9.84 -10.57 17.25
N PRO A 118 -9.70 -10.66 15.91
CA PRO A 118 -10.09 -9.58 15.03
C PRO A 118 -11.58 -9.25 15.20
N THR A 119 -11.94 -7.99 14.96
CA THR A 119 -13.34 -7.55 15.08
C THR A 119 -14.26 -8.19 14.03
N LEU A 120 -13.75 -8.43 12.82
CA LEU A 120 -14.53 -8.87 11.65
C LEU A 120 -14.11 -10.23 11.10
N ALA A 121 -13.11 -10.85 11.66
CA ALA A 121 -12.60 -12.16 11.24
C ALA A 121 -12.46 -13.10 12.46
N ASP A 122 -12.30 -14.39 12.21
CA ASP A 122 -12.19 -15.38 13.29
C ASP A 122 -10.78 -15.46 13.86
N MET A 123 -9.77 -15.20 13.03
CA MET A 123 -8.37 -15.25 13.42
C MET A 123 -7.55 -14.17 12.70
N PHE A 124 -6.43 -13.78 13.29
CA PHE A 124 -5.44 -12.95 12.60
C PHE A 124 -4.64 -13.82 11.62
N GLN A 125 -4.53 -13.37 10.38
CA GLN A 125 -3.64 -13.95 9.38
C GLN A 125 -2.28 -13.24 9.49
N LEU A 126 -1.43 -13.72 10.38
CA LEU A 126 -0.08 -13.18 10.57
C LEU A 126 0.88 -13.88 9.60
N PRO A 127 1.91 -13.16 9.10
CA PRO A 127 2.96 -13.79 8.32
C PRO A 127 3.67 -14.87 9.14
N THR A 128 3.80 -16.06 8.57
CA THR A 128 4.49 -17.20 9.18
C THR A 128 5.89 -17.41 8.63
N ALA A 129 6.24 -16.70 7.55
CA ALA A 129 7.54 -16.79 6.92
C ALA A 129 8.66 -16.35 7.88
N THR A 130 9.73 -17.14 7.91
CA THR A 130 10.92 -16.93 8.72
C THR A 130 12.12 -16.59 7.85
N MET A 131 13.26 -16.26 8.46
CA MET A 131 14.50 -16.02 7.72
C MET A 131 14.97 -17.27 6.93
N ALA A 132 14.56 -18.47 7.35
CA ALA A 132 14.89 -19.70 6.65
C ALA A 132 14.15 -19.85 5.31
N ASP A 133 13.03 -19.15 5.15
CA ASP A 133 12.23 -19.17 3.91
C ASP A 133 12.78 -18.21 2.83
N ILE A 134 13.85 -17.46 3.14
CA ILE A 134 14.52 -16.56 2.19
C ILE A 134 15.49 -17.38 1.35
N ASP A 135 15.06 -17.74 0.16
CA ASP A 135 15.89 -18.40 -0.85
C ASP A 135 16.42 -17.39 -1.91
N TRP A 136 17.23 -17.90 -2.83
CA TRP A 136 17.76 -17.06 -3.92
C TRP A 136 16.64 -16.52 -4.83
N ARG A 137 15.50 -17.22 -4.96
CA ARG A 137 14.37 -16.81 -5.79
C ARG A 137 13.68 -15.59 -5.19
N PHE A 138 13.53 -15.57 -3.87
CA PHE A 138 13.03 -14.41 -3.12
C PHE A 138 13.92 -13.17 -3.36
N VAL A 139 15.22 -13.35 -3.27
CA VAL A 139 16.19 -12.25 -3.50
C VAL A 139 16.14 -11.78 -4.95
N ALA A 140 16.15 -12.70 -5.92
CA ALA A 140 16.05 -12.36 -7.34
C ALA A 140 14.75 -11.63 -7.67
N GLY A 141 13.63 -12.08 -7.11
CA GLY A 141 12.34 -11.41 -7.26
C GLY A 141 12.35 -10.00 -6.68
N GLY A 142 12.95 -9.82 -5.50
CA GLY A 142 13.12 -8.50 -4.87
C GLY A 142 13.98 -7.56 -5.71
N VAL A 143 15.08 -8.05 -6.28
CA VAL A 143 15.93 -7.27 -7.19
C VAL A 143 15.18 -6.89 -8.46
N ALA A 144 14.50 -7.85 -9.11
CA ALA A 144 13.71 -7.59 -10.31
C ALA A 144 12.61 -6.55 -10.06
N PHE A 145 11.90 -6.68 -8.93
CA PHE A 145 10.91 -5.71 -8.50
C PHE A 145 11.54 -4.33 -8.29
N GLY A 146 12.66 -4.24 -7.56
CA GLY A 146 13.34 -2.98 -7.28
C GLY A 146 13.82 -2.27 -8.54
N VAL A 147 14.37 -3.01 -9.52
CA VAL A 147 14.76 -2.47 -10.83
C VAL A 147 13.53 -1.96 -11.60
N GLY A 148 12.48 -2.77 -11.69
CA GLY A 148 11.24 -2.36 -12.36
C GLY A 148 10.59 -1.14 -11.73
N TRP A 149 10.56 -1.09 -10.39
CA TRP A 149 10.05 0.04 -9.62
C TRP A 149 10.89 1.31 -9.85
N GLY A 150 12.20 1.20 -9.77
CA GLY A 150 13.11 2.33 -10.01
C GLY A 150 13.03 2.88 -11.43
N LEU A 151 12.89 2.02 -12.45
CA LEU A 151 12.74 2.43 -13.85
C LEU A 151 11.36 3.04 -14.15
N SER A 152 10.30 2.46 -13.63
CA SER A 152 8.93 2.93 -13.90
C SER A 152 8.52 4.12 -13.04
N GLY A 153 9.10 4.28 -11.85
CA GLY A 153 8.69 5.26 -10.86
C GLY A 153 7.26 5.06 -10.36
N VAL A 154 6.70 3.84 -10.46
CA VAL A 154 5.31 3.56 -10.13
C VAL A 154 5.22 2.40 -9.17
N CYS A 155 4.68 2.65 -7.98
CA CYS A 155 4.32 1.60 -7.06
C CYS A 155 3.06 0.84 -7.54
N PRO A 156 2.88 -0.45 -7.19
CA PRO A 156 1.72 -1.24 -7.63
C PRO A 156 0.36 -0.63 -7.27
N GLY A 157 0.19 -0.09 -6.08
CA GLY A 157 -1.07 0.57 -5.67
C GLY A 157 -1.42 1.78 -6.54
N PRO A 158 -0.53 2.80 -6.63
CA PRO A 158 -0.69 3.89 -7.58
C PRO A 158 -0.82 3.45 -9.05
N GLY A 159 -0.17 2.37 -9.46
CA GLY A 159 -0.31 1.78 -10.79
C GLY A 159 -1.74 1.36 -11.10
N LEU A 160 -2.40 0.69 -10.16
CA LEU A 160 -3.82 0.34 -10.26
C LEU A 160 -4.71 1.58 -10.42
N LEU A 161 -4.48 2.61 -9.61
CA LEU A 161 -5.23 3.87 -9.71
C LEU A 161 -5.02 4.54 -11.08
N ARG A 162 -3.78 4.56 -11.59
CA ARG A 162 -3.47 5.11 -12.92
C ARG A 162 -4.12 4.31 -14.05
N THR A 163 -4.37 3.03 -13.87
CA THR A 163 -5.08 2.20 -14.87
C THR A 163 -6.49 2.73 -15.12
N VAL A 164 -7.15 3.21 -14.08
CA VAL A 164 -8.48 3.82 -14.19
C VAL A 164 -8.39 5.23 -14.78
N LEU A 165 -7.42 6.02 -14.35
CA LEU A 165 -7.28 7.45 -14.74
C LEU A 165 -6.65 7.62 -16.13
N GLN A 166 -5.79 6.68 -16.55
CA GLN A 166 -5.06 6.68 -17.82
C GLN A 166 -5.09 5.29 -18.46
N PRO A 167 -6.23 4.85 -19.01
CA PRO A 167 -6.41 3.46 -19.44
C PRO A 167 -5.33 2.95 -20.41
N LYS A 168 -4.93 3.75 -21.39
CA LYS A 168 -3.92 3.36 -22.38
C LYS A 168 -2.58 2.99 -21.75
N TRP A 169 -2.08 3.83 -20.86
CA TRP A 169 -0.84 3.59 -20.14
C TRP A 169 -1.00 2.48 -19.10
N GLY A 170 -2.10 2.55 -18.35
CA GLY A 170 -2.38 1.62 -17.25
C GLY A 170 -2.56 0.18 -17.72
N LEU A 171 -3.19 -0.05 -18.87
CA LEU A 171 -3.34 -1.39 -19.44
C LEU A 171 -1.99 -1.99 -19.86
N LEU A 172 -1.08 -1.19 -20.44
CA LEU A 172 0.28 -1.65 -20.76
C LEU A 172 1.05 -2.00 -19.48
N TRP A 173 0.99 -1.13 -18.48
CA TRP A 173 1.66 -1.36 -17.20
C TRP A 173 1.09 -2.58 -16.48
N MET A 174 -0.24 -2.70 -16.43
CA MET A 174 -0.94 -3.84 -15.82
C MET A 174 -0.63 -5.14 -16.54
N GLY A 175 -0.56 -5.13 -17.88
CA GLY A 175 -0.16 -6.28 -18.68
C GLY A 175 1.24 -6.77 -18.31
N GLY A 176 2.20 -5.86 -18.21
CA GLY A 176 3.56 -6.18 -17.75
C GLY A 176 3.59 -6.73 -16.33
N TYR A 177 2.83 -6.10 -15.41
CA TYR A 177 2.71 -6.54 -14.03
C TYR A 177 2.14 -7.97 -13.93
N MET A 178 1.05 -8.26 -14.66
CA MET A 178 0.43 -9.58 -14.68
C MET A 178 1.35 -10.65 -15.28
N LEU A 179 2.04 -10.33 -16.37
CA LEU A 179 3.03 -11.25 -16.96
C LEU A 179 4.16 -11.56 -15.97
N GLY A 180 4.67 -10.56 -15.25
CA GLY A 180 5.66 -10.76 -14.20
C GLY A 180 5.15 -11.64 -13.06
N ALA A 181 3.93 -11.40 -12.59
CA ALA A 181 3.31 -12.22 -11.55
C ALA A 181 3.09 -13.67 -11.98
N LEU A 182 2.62 -13.88 -13.21
CA LEU A 182 2.44 -15.22 -13.80
C LEU A 182 3.77 -15.95 -13.97
N SER A 183 4.81 -15.28 -14.48
CA SER A 183 6.13 -15.89 -14.63
C SER A 183 6.72 -16.31 -13.29
N GLY A 184 6.55 -15.49 -12.24
CA GLY A 184 6.95 -15.85 -10.87
C GLY A 184 6.20 -17.07 -10.36
N HIS A 185 4.91 -17.18 -10.66
CA HIS A 185 4.10 -18.35 -10.28
C HIS A 185 4.61 -19.63 -10.95
N PHE A 186 4.88 -19.59 -12.26
CA PHE A 186 5.40 -20.76 -12.99
C PHE A 186 6.79 -21.19 -12.52
N THR A 187 7.68 -20.26 -12.18
CA THR A 187 9.03 -20.59 -11.67
C THR A 187 9.04 -21.18 -10.27
N LEU A 188 7.95 -21.02 -9.50
CA LEU A 188 7.78 -21.65 -8.18
C LEU A 188 7.38 -23.13 -8.29
N PHE A 189 6.84 -23.58 -9.43
CA PHE A 189 6.42 -24.96 -9.65
C PHE A 189 7.43 -25.82 -10.45
N LEU A 190 8.52 -25.22 -10.92
CA LEU A 190 9.67 -25.88 -11.54
C LEU A 190 10.87 -25.93 -10.58
#